data_d829bdd125badcbfdb90f721c6c497f9
#
_entry.id   d829bdd125badcbfdb90f721c6c497f9
#
_cell.length_a   1.000
_cell.length_b   1.000
_cell.length_c   1.000
_cell.angle_alpha   90.00
_cell.angle_beta   90.00
_cell.angle_gamma   90.00
#
_symmetry.space_group_name_H-M   'P 1'
#
loop_
_entity.id
_entity.type
_entity.pdbx_description
1 polymer ?
#
loop_
_entity_poly.entity_id
_entity_poly.type
_entity_poly.pdbx_seq_one_letter_code
_entity_poly.pdbx_strand_id
1 'polypeptide(L)'
;MRIMPLSSLILAAVLGLGPIAACRKNPSAETSSLQPAGEAEPKIRDNGAWIEFPSGSAHARLFEGAAADDKTLTFRFDAPASVVARVKRSSGLGSSRLILFDTPELSGLYSSFLQSDIQLKTKKTNFERLKDLLAHGACTGKEVEDASAELRNLETTMAENEAKLHETGLDPEGLNAASPGTVWLICDLPEADLNLVRRGQTYKLEFPSFPAESVSARIDALAEVVNTQTRKIRVRLSLPDPSERIRPGMYAKVLFELPHRGLMVPKTAVFCANARFYVFVRHSDTLFERREVSISTEVGDFIEIAGGIGPSDAVVNRHVELLKGLSLGL
;
A
#
# COMPACT_ATOMS: atom_id res chain seq x y z
N MET A 1 20.75 46.76 13.23
CA MET A 1 21.07 48.19 13.02
C MET A 1 20.07 48.73 12.02
N ARG A 2 19.24 49.71 12.52
CA ARG A 2 18.31 50.65 11.83
C ARG A 2 17.13 50.03 11.08
N ILE A 3 15.88 50.04 11.63
CA ILE A 3 14.99 51.16 12.08
C ILE A 3 14.22 51.74 10.91
N MET A 4 12.88 51.47 10.94
CA MET A 4 11.65 52.25 10.67
C MET A 4 11.81 53.67 10.07
N PRO A 5 10.74 54.42 9.60
CA PRO A 5 9.31 54.47 10.02
C PRO A 5 8.29 54.68 8.87
N LEU A 6 6.96 54.45 9.05
CA LEU A 6 5.89 55.37 9.49
C LEU A 6 5.63 56.66 8.67
N SER A 7 4.40 56.80 8.19
CA SER A 7 3.59 58.03 8.15
C SER A 7 2.30 57.74 7.38
N SER A 8 1.08 57.71 7.90
CA SER A 8 0.21 58.73 8.53
C SER A 8 -0.09 59.91 7.65
N LEU A 9 -1.36 60.15 7.36
CA LEU A 9 -2.16 61.33 7.60
C LEU A 9 -3.39 61.41 6.66
N ILE A 10 -4.61 61.45 7.21
CA ILE A 10 -5.54 62.55 7.57
C ILE A 10 -6.52 62.88 6.45
N LEU A 11 -7.80 62.60 6.64
CA LEU A 11 -8.93 63.41 7.12
C LEU A 11 -9.39 64.58 6.21
N ALA A 12 -10.61 64.50 5.69
CA ALA A 12 -11.48 65.64 5.60
C ALA A 12 -12.97 65.22 5.45
N ALA A 13 -13.74 65.62 6.43
CA ALA A 13 -15.21 65.61 6.45
C ALA A 13 -15.75 66.93 5.77
N VAL A 14 -16.83 66.79 5.01
CA VAL A 14 -17.67 67.91 4.70
C VAL A 14 -19.14 67.53 4.89
N LEU A 15 -19.74 68.22 5.84
CA LEU A 15 -21.19 68.26 6.10
C LEU A 15 -21.88 69.06 5.02
N GLY A 16 -23.07 68.64 4.59
CA GLY A 16 -24.02 69.42 3.79
C GLY A 16 -25.47 69.08 4.16
N LEU A 17 -26.10 69.93 4.94
CA LEU A 17 -27.54 69.88 5.32
C LEU A 17 -28.44 70.31 4.19
N GLY A 18 -29.57 69.59 4.02
CA GLY A 18 -30.92 70.09 3.85
C GLY A 18 -31.48 70.17 2.41
N PRO A 19 -32.80 70.28 2.17
CA PRO A 19 -33.94 70.22 3.12
C PRO A 19 -35.08 69.25 2.66
N ILE A 20 -36.04 69.15 3.54
CA ILE A 20 -37.31 68.41 3.52
C ILE A 20 -38.24 68.90 2.40
N ALA A 21 -38.83 67.95 1.64
CA ALA A 21 -40.11 68.22 0.94
C ALA A 21 -40.93 66.96 0.71
N ALA A 22 -42.02 66.89 1.43
CA ALA A 22 -43.38 66.51 1.04
C ALA A 22 -43.68 65.11 0.48
N CYS A 23 -44.51 64.47 1.25
CA CYS A 23 -45.39 63.33 0.90
C CYS A 23 -45.98 63.39 -0.50
N ARG A 24 -45.85 62.22 -1.19
CA ARG A 24 -46.87 61.81 -2.16
C ARG A 24 -47.13 60.34 -2.01
N LYS A 25 -48.35 60.04 -1.53
CA LYS A 25 -48.92 58.66 -1.60
C LYS A 25 -48.98 58.29 -3.06
N ASN A 26 -48.39 57.07 -3.37
CA ASN A 26 -48.70 56.33 -4.59
C ASN A 26 -49.09 54.90 -4.20
N PRO A 27 -50.05 54.35 -4.94
CA PRO A 27 -50.79 53.16 -4.51
C PRO A 27 -49.91 51.84 -4.62
N SER A 28 -50.33 50.96 -3.77
CA SER A 28 -49.86 49.57 -3.67
C SER A 28 -49.52 48.95 -5.03
N ALA A 29 -48.24 48.80 -5.32
CA ALA A 29 -47.79 47.80 -6.25
C ALA A 29 -47.75 46.47 -5.46
N GLU A 30 -48.67 45.63 -5.75
CA GLU A 30 -48.60 44.20 -5.38
C GLU A 30 -47.27 43.66 -5.89
N THR A 31 -46.31 43.49 -4.98
CA THR A 31 -45.14 42.66 -5.26
C THR A 31 -45.64 41.24 -5.33
N SER A 32 -46.04 40.85 -6.53
CA SER A 32 -46.22 39.45 -6.88
C SER A 32 -44.87 38.76 -6.60
N SER A 33 -44.76 38.18 -5.42
CA SER A 33 -43.75 37.16 -5.15
C SER A 33 -44.00 36.03 -6.11
N LEU A 34 -43.23 36.00 -7.19
CA LEU A 34 -43.00 34.79 -7.96
C LEU A 34 -42.31 33.79 -7.02
N GLN A 35 -43.10 33.17 -6.14
CA GLN A 35 -42.73 31.87 -5.57
C GLN A 35 -42.68 30.95 -6.77
N PRO A 36 -41.51 30.30 -7.05
CA PRO A 36 -41.51 29.21 -8.02
C PRO A 36 -42.53 28.20 -7.52
N ALA A 37 -43.42 27.76 -8.41
CA ALA A 37 -44.43 26.76 -8.15
C ALA A 37 -43.79 25.62 -7.37
N GLY A 38 -44.24 25.39 -6.13
CA GLY A 38 -43.64 24.47 -5.20
C GLY A 38 -43.61 23.07 -5.82
N GLU A 39 -42.43 22.60 -6.19
CA GLU A 39 -42.25 21.18 -6.39
C GLU A 39 -42.67 20.51 -5.08
N ALA A 40 -43.59 19.53 -5.19
CA ALA A 40 -44.02 18.79 -4.03
C ALA A 40 -42.82 18.14 -3.33
N GLU A 41 -42.79 18.29 -2.01
CA GLU A 41 -41.67 17.75 -1.20
C GLU A 41 -41.52 16.21 -1.38
N PRO A 42 -40.31 15.66 -1.32
CA PRO A 42 -40.09 14.22 -1.40
C PRO A 42 -40.72 13.52 -0.19
N LYS A 43 -41.35 12.38 -0.42
CA LYS A 43 -41.93 11.53 0.63
C LYS A 43 -40.82 10.65 1.20
N ILE A 44 -40.61 10.76 2.52
CA ILE A 44 -39.62 9.97 3.26
C ILE A 44 -40.40 8.90 4.03
N ARG A 45 -39.96 7.64 3.89
CA ARG A 45 -40.59 6.48 4.56
C ARG A 45 -39.53 5.68 5.33
N ASP A 46 -39.98 4.85 6.26
CA ASP A 46 -39.18 3.88 7.01
C ASP A 46 -37.95 4.50 7.65
N ASN A 47 -38.14 5.61 8.40
CA ASN A 47 -37.08 6.31 9.09
C ASN A 47 -35.93 6.74 8.14
N GLY A 48 -36.31 7.22 6.94
CA GLY A 48 -35.34 7.70 5.94
C GLY A 48 -34.73 6.60 5.07
N ALA A 49 -35.19 5.36 5.19
CA ALA A 49 -34.72 4.28 4.33
C ALA A 49 -35.20 4.44 2.87
N TRP A 50 -36.34 5.04 2.67
CA TRP A 50 -36.90 5.27 1.33
C TRP A 50 -37.21 6.75 1.10
N ILE A 51 -36.78 7.25 -0.05
CA ILE A 51 -37.02 8.61 -0.52
C ILE A 51 -37.72 8.53 -1.88
N GLU A 52 -38.95 9.07 -1.95
CA GLU A 52 -39.75 9.09 -3.17
C GLU A 52 -40.01 10.54 -3.60
N PHE A 53 -39.47 10.93 -4.74
CA PHE A 53 -39.71 12.23 -5.36
C PHE A 53 -40.97 12.21 -6.19
N PRO A 54 -41.71 13.33 -6.34
CA PRO A 54 -42.83 13.45 -7.27
C PRO A 54 -42.43 13.14 -8.70
N SER A 55 -43.32 12.56 -9.48
CA SER A 55 -43.10 12.28 -10.90
C SER A 55 -42.78 13.58 -11.67
N GLY A 56 -41.66 13.57 -12.40
CA GLY A 56 -41.20 14.73 -13.16
C GLY A 56 -40.37 15.74 -12.36
N SER A 57 -40.05 15.47 -11.09
CA SER A 57 -39.22 16.34 -10.27
C SER A 57 -37.84 16.60 -10.91
N ALA A 58 -37.48 17.87 -11.03
CA ALA A 58 -36.16 18.27 -11.49
C ALA A 58 -35.07 17.84 -10.50
N HIS A 59 -35.39 17.82 -9.19
CA HIS A 59 -34.45 17.39 -8.14
C HIS A 59 -34.09 15.92 -8.23
N ALA A 60 -35.05 15.02 -8.61
CA ALA A 60 -34.77 13.59 -8.77
C ALA A 60 -33.72 13.32 -9.87
N ARG A 61 -33.64 14.18 -10.88
CA ARG A 61 -32.68 14.07 -12.00
C ARG A 61 -31.23 14.40 -11.60
N LEU A 62 -31.02 15.06 -10.45
CA LEU A 62 -29.68 15.34 -9.94
C LEU A 62 -28.95 14.08 -9.48
N PHE A 63 -29.72 13.04 -9.12
CA PHE A 63 -29.17 11.80 -8.57
C PHE A 63 -28.87 10.80 -9.68
N GLU A 64 -27.69 10.94 -10.27
CA GLU A 64 -27.22 9.97 -11.26
C GLU A 64 -26.75 8.69 -10.56
N GLY A 65 -27.21 7.55 -11.06
CA GLY A 65 -26.80 6.23 -10.59
C GLY A 65 -25.88 5.56 -11.61
N ALA A 66 -24.83 4.92 -11.15
CA ALA A 66 -24.05 3.98 -11.93
C ALA A 66 -24.36 2.55 -11.47
N ALA A 67 -24.46 1.61 -12.41
CA ALA A 67 -24.57 0.21 -12.05
C ALA A 67 -23.37 -0.18 -11.18
N ALA A 68 -23.64 -0.90 -10.10
CA ALA A 68 -22.60 -1.58 -9.37
C ALA A 68 -22.11 -2.73 -10.26
N ASP A 69 -20.95 -2.57 -10.86
CA ASP A 69 -20.41 -3.55 -11.80
C ASP A 69 -19.35 -4.42 -11.12
N ASP A 70 -19.35 -5.71 -11.46
CA ASP A 70 -18.23 -6.60 -11.19
C ASP A 70 -17.07 -6.22 -12.13
N LYS A 71 -16.33 -5.20 -11.72
CA LYS A 71 -15.20 -4.65 -12.49
C LYS A 71 -13.89 -5.25 -12.03
N THR A 72 -13.07 -5.59 -13.00
CA THR A 72 -11.65 -5.80 -12.74
C THR A 72 -10.97 -4.44 -12.79
N LEU A 73 -10.64 -3.89 -11.64
CA LEU A 73 -9.83 -2.69 -11.52
C LEU A 73 -8.37 -3.07 -11.29
N THR A 74 -7.46 -2.26 -11.79
CA THR A 74 -6.06 -2.41 -11.44
C THR A 74 -5.80 -1.63 -10.17
N PHE A 75 -5.59 -2.34 -9.07
CA PHE A 75 -5.09 -1.75 -7.84
C PHE A 75 -3.64 -1.35 -8.05
N ARG A 76 -3.32 -0.09 -7.81
CA ARG A 76 -1.97 0.45 -7.95
C ARG A 76 -1.53 1.03 -6.64
N PHE A 77 -0.42 0.54 -6.14
CA PHE A 77 0.30 1.16 -5.03
C PHE A 77 1.79 1.03 -5.26
N ASP A 78 2.55 1.84 -4.59
CA ASP A 78 4.00 1.80 -4.63
C ASP A 78 4.58 1.57 -3.24
N ALA A 79 5.67 0.82 -3.18
CA ALA A 79 6.39 0.61 -1.95
C ALA A 79 7.89 0.88 -2.14
N PRO A 80 8.54 1.45 -1.11
CA PRO A 80 9.96 1.71 -1.14
C PRO A 80 10.76 0.42 -1.08
N ALA A 81 11.83 0.36 -1.86
CA ALA A 81 12.79 -0.72 -1.84
C ALA A 81 14.22 -0.19 -1.84
N SER A 82 15.13 -0.92 -1.23
CA SER A 82 16.56 -0.64 -1.24
C SER A 82 17.33 -1.81 -1.86
N VAL A 83 18.36 -1.49 -2.63
CA VAL A 83 19.29 -2.48 -3.17
C VAL A 83 20.23 -2.89 -2.06
N VAL A 84 20.13 -4.13 -1.58
CA VAL A 84 20.89 -4.63 -0.42
C VAL A 84 22.11 -5.46 -0.82
N ALA A 85 22.07 -6.11 -1.96
CA ALA A 85 23.16 -6.96 -2.41
C ALA A 85 23.27 -6.99 -3.94
N ARG A 86 24.49 -7.19 -4.41
CA ARG A 86 24.80 -7.42 -5.83
C ARG A 86 25.89 -8.45 -5.98
N VAL A 87 25.68 -9.38 -6.90
CA VAL A 87 26.68 -10.39 -7.25
C VAL A 87 27.51 -9.89 -8.44
N LYS A 88 28.81 -9.72 -8.22
CA LYS A 88 29.77 -9.32 -9.25
C LYS A 88 30.68 -10.49 -9.60
N ARG A 89 31.12 -10.55 -10.86
CA ARG A 89 32.19 -11.45 -11.26
C ARG A 89 33.53 -10.95 -10.69
N SER A 90 34.24 -11.80 -9.96
CA SER A 90 35.59 -11.46 -9.52
C SER A 90 36.55 -11.52 -10.70
N SER A 91 37.43 -10.53 -10.81
CA SER A 91 38.51 -10.50 -11.81
C SER A 91 39.79 -11.23 -11.37
N GLY A 92 39.77 -11.92 -10.22
CA GLY A 92 40.90 -12.69 -9.70
C GLY A 92 41.06 -14.08 -10.33
N LEU A 93 42.17 -14.75 -9.99
CA LEU A 93 42.44 -16.13 -10.38
C LEU A 93 41.37 -17.07 -9.83
N GLY A 94 40.50 -17.57 -10.72
CA GLY A 94 39.37 -18.43 -10.42
C GLY A 94 38.04 -17.74 -10.65
N SER A 95 37.01 -18.50 -10.97
CA SER A 95 35.61 -18.01 -11.20
C SER A 95 34.89 -17.64 -9.91
N SER A 96 35.60 -17.02 -8.96
CA SER A 96 35.03 -16.60 -7.68
C SER A 96 34.05 -15.43 -7.88
N ARG A 97 32.93 -15.52 -7.21
CA ARG A 97 31.91 -14.47 -7.17
C ARG A 97 32.22 -13.53 -6.01
N LEU A 98 32.01 -12.24 -6.21
CA LEU A 98 32.08 -11.24 -5.17
C LEU A 98 30.67 -10.71 -4.93
N ILE A 99 30.19 -10.80 -3.69
CA ILE A 99 28.94 -10.19 -3.30
C ILE A 99 29.24 -8.88 -2.60
N LEU A 100 28.67 -7.81 -3.14
CA LEU A 100 28.73 -6.47 -2.57
C LEU A 100 27.43 -6.19 -1.84
N PHE A 101 27.53 -5.74 -0.61
CA PHE A 101 26.40 -5.36 0.23
C PHE A 101 26.34 -3.84 0.40
N ASP A 102 25.16 -3.34 0.77
CA ASP A 102 24.93 -1.91 1.06
C ASP A 102 25.52 -1.50 2.41
N THR A 103 25.61 -2.43 3.37
CA THR A 103 26.12 -2.16 4.72
C THR A 103 27.26 -3.11 5.11
N PRO A 104 28.23 -2.63 5.92
CA PRO A 104 29.30 -3.46 6.48
C PRO A 104 28.76 -4.60 7.35
N GLU A 105 27.64 -4.37 8.05
CA GLU A 105 26.99 -5.34 8.93
C GLU A 105 26.54 -6.56 8.15
N LEU A 106 25.85 -6.37 7.01
CA LEU A 106 25.43 -7.47 6.13
C LEU A 106 26.63 -8.23 5.55
N SER A 107 27.69 -7.50 5.19
CA SER A 107 28.95 -8.12 4.73
C SER A 107 29.57 -8.99 5.83
N GLY A 108 29.58 -8.49 7.07
CA GLY A 108 30.07 -9.22 8.25
C GLY A 108 29.25 -10.48 8.56
N LEU A 109 27.90 -10.37 8.56
CA LEU A 109 26.99 -11.50 8.76
C LEU A 109 27.20 -12.59 7.71
N TYR A 110 27.28 -12.19 6.44
CA TYR A 110 27.50 -13.15 5.36
C TYR A 110 28.89 -13.80 5.45
N SER A 111 29.94 -13.07 5.81
CA SER A 111 31.26 -13.62 6.03
C SER A 111 31.29 -14.63 7.20
N SER A 112 30.59 -14.33 8.30
CA SER A 112 30.46 -15.24 9.43
C SER A 112 29.73 -16.51 9.06
N PHE A 113 28.68 -16.39 8.26
CA PHE A 113 27.95 -17.56 7.70
C PHE A 113 28.88 -18.42 6.87
N LEU A 114 29.62 -17.86 5.91
CA LEU A 114 30.57 -18.61 5.05
C LEU A 114 31.64 -19.29 5.88
N GLN A 115 32.16 -18.63 6.91
CA GLN A 115 33.17 -19.21 7.80
C GLN A 115 32.61 -20.39 8.58
N SER A 116 31.38 -20.27 9.12
CA SER A 116 30.69 -21.35 9.81
C SER A 116 30.44 -22.54 8.89
N ASP A 117 29.99 -22.30 7.65
CA ASP A 117 29.74 -23.35 6.66
C ASP A 117 31.03 -24.15 6.32
N ILE A 118 32.16 -23.48 6.12
CA ILE A 118 33.46 -24.10 5.86
C ILE A 118 33.91 -24.91 7.08
N GLN A 119 33.80 -24.36 8.28
CA GLN A 119 34.18 -25.07 9.51
C GLN A 119 33.31 -26.29 9.75
N LEU A 120 31.99 -26.16 9.57
CA LEU A 120 31.04 -27.26 9.70
C LEU A 120 31.36 -28.39 8.75
N LYS A 121 31.61 -28.13 7.46
CA LYS A 121 31.99 -29.12 6.45
C LYS A 121 33.27 -29.82 6.82
N THR A 122 34.28 -29.09 7.28
CA THR A 122 35.57 -29.66 7.69
C THR A 122 35.43 -30.56 8.90
N LYS A 123 34.70 -30.12 9.92
CA LYS A 123 34.51 -30.89 11.16
C LYS A 123 33.61 -32.11 10.94
N LYS A 124 32.60 -31.99 10.08
CA LYS A 124 31.78 -33.13 9.67
C LYS A 124 32.60 -34.23 8.99
N THR A 125 33.49 -33.85 8.08
CA THR A 125 34.40 -34.78 7.42
C THR A 125 35.36 -35.46 8.43
N ASN A 126 35.87 -34.69 9.41
CA ASN A 126 36.73 -35.24 10.47
C ASN A 126 35.97 -36.20 11.40
N PHE A 127 34.75 -35.85 11.78
CA PHE A 127 33.89 -36.70 12.62
C PHE A 127 33.60 -38.07 11.93
N GLU A 128 33.22 -38.06 10.64
CA GLU A 128 32.99 -39.29 9.89
C GLU A 128 34.26 -40.13 9.79
N ARG A 129 35.42 -39.51 9.60
CA ARG A 129 36.71 -40.23 9.63
C ARG A 129 37.00 -40.85 10.98
N LEU A 130 36.79 -40.14 12.11
CA LEU A 130 37.00 -40.69 13.45
C LEU A 130 36.04 -41.82 13.76
N LYS A 131 34.80 -41.75 13.30
CA LYS A 131 33.82 -42.80 13.44
C LYS A 131 34.24 -44.10 12.70
N ASP A 132 34.79 -43.94 11.52
CA ASP A 132 35.37 -45.09 10.76
C ASP A 132 36.61 -45.69 11.48
N LEU A 133 37.51 -44.84 11.98
CA LEU A 133 38.65 -45.28 12.77
C LEU A 133 38.23 -46.02 14.06
N LEU A 134 37.19 -45.58 14.73
CA LEU A 134 36.66 -46.28 15.90
C LEU A 134 36.15 -47.69 15.55
N ALA A 135 35.44 -47.83 14.41
CA ALA A 135 34.95 -49.11 13.93
C ALA A 135 36.08 -50.11 13.66
N HIS A 136 37.28 -49.62 13.35
CA HIS A 136 38.49 -50.41 13.15
C HIS A 136 39.41 -50.47 14.38
N GLY A 137 38.98 -49.94 15.53
CA GLY A 137 39.76 -49.95 16.75
C GLY A 137 40.99 -49.05 16.76
N ALA A 138 41.06 -48.08 15.83
CA ALA A 138 42.20 -47.19 15.62
C ALA A 138 42.07 -45.81 16.31
N CYS A 139 40.95 -45.55 17.02
CA CYS A 139 40.78 -44.36 17.90
C CYS A 139 39.90 -44.71 19.10
N THR A 140 39.81 -43.81 20.05
CA THR A 140 39.01 -43.99 21.28
C THR A 140 37.58 -43.46 21.11
N GLY A 141 36.65 -44.06 21.86
CA GLY A 141 35.27 -43.56 21.90
C GLY A 141 35.18 -42.10 22.38
N LYS A 142 36.08 -41.69 23.27
CA LYS A 142 36.16 -40.30 23.75
C LYS A 142 36.48 -39.31 22.62
N GLU A 143 37.41 -39.65 21.73
CA GLU A 143 37.75 -38.79 20.58
C GLU A 143 36.58 -38.59 19.65
N VAL A 144 35.75 -39.61 19.43
CA VAL A 144 34.53 -39.52 18.63
C VAL A 144 33.46 -38.67 19.36
N GLU A 145 33.33 -38.83 20.68
CA GLU A 145 32.40 -38.06 21.49
C GLU A 145 32.77 -36.60 21.51
N ASP A 146 34.04 -36.25 21.70
CA ASP A 146 34.56 -34.88 21.67
C ASP A 146 34.32 -34.23 20.28
N ALA A 147 34.58 -34.94 19.20
CA ALA A 147 34.32 -34.47 17.84
C ALA A 147 32.84 -34.30 17.55
N SER A 148 31.99 -35.17 18.10
CA SER A 148 30.53 -35.05 18.01
C SER A 148 30.00 -33.81 18.76
N ALA A 149 30.56 -33.51 19.94
CA ALA A 149 30.18 -32.33 20.70
C ALA A 149 30.60 -31.05 19.97
N GLU A 150 31.81 -31.01 19.40
CA GLU A 150 32.29 -29.89 18.59
C GLU A 150 31.43 -29.68 17.36
N LEU A 151 31.03 -30.74 16.67
CA LEU A 151 30.15 -30.67 15.49
C LEU A 151 28.80 -30.04 15.83
N ARG A 152 28.14 -30.48 16.93
CA ARG A 152 26.87 -29.93 17.39
C ARG A 152 26.97 -28.43 17.74
N ASN A 153 28.07 -27.99 18.35
CA ASN A 153 28.30 -26.57 18.64
C ASN A 153 28.39 -25.74 17.36
N LEU A 154 29.08 -26.27 16.33
CA LEU A 154 29.18 -25.58 15.04
C LEU A 154 27.87 -25.61 14.26
N GLU A 155 27.07 -26.66 14.35
CA GLU A 155 25.71 -26.70 13.78
C GLU A 155 24.83 -25.61 14.41
N THR A 156 24.90 -25.42 15.72
CA THR A 156 24.17 -24.34 16.40
C THR A 156 24.65 -22.95 15.92
N THR A 157 25.96 -22.73 15.86
CA THR A 157 26.52 -21.46 15.37
C THR A 157 26.15 -21.17 13.92
N MET A 158 26.11 -22.20 13.07
CA MET A 158 25.69 -22.09 11.69
C MET A 158 24.21 -21.67 11.61
N ALA A 159 23.34 -22.34 12.36
CA ALA A 159 21.92 -22.03 12.42
C ALA A 159 21.66 -20.59 12.92
N GLU A 160 22.42 -20.12 13.92
CA GLU A 160 22.32 -18.74 14.40
C GLU A 160 22.71 -17.72 13.33
N ASN A 161 23.82 -17.96 12.59
CA ASN A 161 24.26 -17.06 11.53
C ASN A 161 23.29 -17.05 10.35
N GLU A 162 22.71 -18.18 10.01
CA GLU A 162 21.66 -18.33 9.01
C GLU A 162 20.40 -17.56 9.42
N ALA A 163 19.91 -17.74 10.66
CA ALA A 163 18.76 -17.05 11.18
C ALA A 163 18.95 -15.51 11.13
N LYS A 164 20.12 -15.00 11.53
CA LYS A 164 20.44 -13.58 11.46
C LYS A 164 20.37 -13.04 10.02
N LEU A 165 20.82 -13.79 9.02
CA LEU A 165 20.70 -13.40 7.62
C LEU A 165 19.25 -13.41 7.15
N HIS A 166 18.46 -14.42 7.53
CA HIS A 166 17.03 -14.48 7.21
C HIS A 166 16.25 -13.30 7.84
N GLU A 167 16.60 -12.87 9.04
CA GLU A 167 16.00 -11.67 9.67
C GLU A 167 16.24 -10.40 8.85
N THR A 168 17.35 -10.32 8.10
CA THR A 168 17.59 -9.19 7.18
C THR A 168 16.81 -9.30 5.86
N GLY A 169 16.12 -10.43 5.62
CA GLY A 169 15.44 -10.75 4.36
C GLY A 169 16.35 -11.40 3.32
N LEU A 170 17.60 -11.69 3.67
CA LEU A 170 18.53 -12.39 2.78
C LEU A 170 18.50 -13.90 3.02
N ASP A 171 18.71 -14.63 1.94
CA ASP A 171 18.82 -16.10 1.95
C ASP A 171 20.25 -16.46 1.56
N PRO A 172 21.03 -17.03 2.50
CA PRO A 172 22.43 -17.32 2.25
C PRO A 172 22.64 -18.38 1.15
N GLU A 173 21.75 -19.36 1.03
CA GLU A 173 21.84 -20.36 -0.04
C GLU A 173 21.58 -19.72 -1.41
N GLY A 174 20.55 -18.87 -1.50
CA GLY A 174 20.26 -18.12 -2.70
C GLY A 174 21.39 -17.17 -3.09
N LEU A 175 22.05 -16.51 -2.12
CA LEU A 175 23.26 -15.70 -2.36
C LEU A 175 24.39 -16.54 -2.95
N ASN A 176 24.61 -17.73 -2.39
CA ASN A 176 25.63 -18.64 -2.88
C ASN A 176 25.31 -19.20 -4.27
N ALA A 177 24.05 -19.35 -4.63
CA ALA A 177 23.60 -19.86 -5.94
C ALA A 177 23.47 -18.75 -7.00
N ALA A 178 23.40 -17.48 -6.60
CA ALA A 178 23.11 -16.37 -7.50
C ALA A 178 24.21 -16.17 -8.57
N SER A 179 23.79 -15.91 -9.79
CA SER A 179 24.67 -15.65 -10.92
C SER A 179 25.26 -14.24 -10.87
N PRO A 180 26.47 -14.00 -11.40
CA PRO A 180 27.00 -12.66 -11.59
C PRO A 180 26.03 -11.76 -12.38
N GLY A 181 25.86 -10.52 -11.92
CA GLY A 181 24.87 -9.58 -12.46
C GLY A 181 23.51 -9.64 -11.78
N THR A 182 23.29 -10.54 -10.81
CA THR A 182 22.09 -10.55 -10.00
C THR A 182 22.15 -9.44 -8.96
N VAL A 183 21.06 -8.70 -8.84
CA VAL A 183 20.86 -7.64 -7.84
C VAL A 183 19.66 -8.02 -6.97
N TRP A 184 19.78 -7.82 -5.66
CA TRP A 184 18.73 -8.08 -4.70
C TRP A 184 18.30 -6.79 -4.02
N LEU A 185 16.98 -6.66 -3.92
CA LEU A 185 16.34 -5.56 -3.22
C LEU A 185 15.47 -6.09 -2.10
N ILE A 186 15.37 -5.33 -1.04
CA ILE A 186 14.37 -5.52 0.01
C ILE A 186 13.36 -4.40 -0.09
N CYS A 187 12.10 -4.79 -0.18
CA CYS A 187 10.94 -3.91 -0.17
C CYS A 187 10.17 -4.13 1.12
N ASP A 188 9.85 -3.05 1.82
CA ASP A 188 9.02 -3.10 3.03
C ASP A 188 7.56 -2.89 2.65
N LEU A 189 6.79 -3.98 2.63
CA LEU A 189 5.38 -4.01 2.30
C LEU A 189 4.52 -3.93 3.57
N PRO A 190 3.45 -3.11 3.63
CA PRO A 190 2.48 -3.16 4.72
C PRO A 190 1.84 -4.56 4.86
N GLU A 191 1.61 -5.01 6.10
CA GLU A 191 0.97 -6.30 6.40
C GLU A 191 -0.40 -6.44 5.71
N ALA A 192 -1.16 -5.33 5.61
CA ALA A 192 -2.47 -5.29 4.96
C ALA A 192 -2.41 -5.70 3.48
N ASP A 193 -1.28 -5.43 2.80
CA ASP A 193 -1.11 -5.67 1.36
C ASP A 193 -0.48 -7.05 1.06
N LEU A 194 -0.16 -7.82 2.11
CA LEU A 194 0.52 -9.12 1.95
C LEU A 194 -0.26 -10.11 1.08
N ASN A 195 -1.58 -10.12 1.21
CA ASN A 195 -2.44 -11.02 0.43
C ASN A 195 -2.45 -10.71 -1.08
N LEU A 196 -1.99 -9.53 -1.46
CA LEU A 196 -1.97 -9.04 -2.83
C LEU A 196 -0.73 -9.48 -3.61
N VAL A 197 0.32 -9.89 -2.91
CA VAL A 197 1.61 -10.26 -3.53
C VAL A 197 1.95 -11.73 -3.30
N ARG A 198 2.59 -12.35 -4.28
CA ARG A 198 2.98 -13.75 -4.21
C ARG A 198 4.41 -13.96 -4.73
N ARG A 199 5.09 -14.94 -4.18
CA ARG A 199 6.39 -15.40 -4.68
C ARG A 199 6.29 -15.75 -6.17
N GLY A 200 7.30 -15.33 -6.94
CA GLY A 200 7.40 -15.58 -8.37
C GLY A 200 6.77 -14.50 -9.26
N GLN A 201 5.97 -13.60 -8.72
CA GLN A 201 5.43 -12.48 -9.47
C GLN A 201 6.52 -11.45 -9.82
N THR A 202 6.33 -10.79 -10.96
CA THR A 202 7.26 -9.78 -11.48
C THR A 202 6.58 -8.41 -11.45
N TYR A 203 7.31 -7.41 -10.94
CA TYR A 203 6.85 -6.04 -10.83
C TYR A 203 7.85 -5.08 -11.45
N LYS A 204 7.36 -3.90 -11.83
CA LYS A 204 8.21 -2.82 -12.33
C LYS A 204 8.84 -2.06 -11.19
N LEU A 205 10.09 -1.67 -11.39
CA LEU A 205 10.88 -0.85 -10.48
C LEU A 205 11.23 0.45 -11.18
N GLU A 206 11.11 1.54 -10.45
CA GLU A 206 11.60 2.85 -10.86
C GLU A 206 12.75 3.27 -9.95
N PHE A 207 13.88 3.58 -10.55
CA PHE A 207 15.03 4.12 -9.84
C PHE A 207 15.10 5.63 -10.07
N PRO A 208 15.14 6.46 -9.01
CA PRO A 208 15.31 7.91 -9.17
C PRO A 208 16.58 8.29 -9.97
N SER A 209 17.60 7.43 -9.93
CA SER A 209 18.83 7.59 -10.71
C SER A 209 18.64 7.36 -12.22
N PHE A 210 17.54 6.71 -12.62
CA PHE A 210 17.23 6.36 -14.02
C PHE A 210 15.73 6.53 -14.30
N PRO A 211 15.19 7.74 -14.20
CA PRO A 211 13.73 7.97 -14.18
C PRO A 211 13.02 7.62 -15.50
N ALA A 212 13.76 7.54 -16.61
CA ALA A 212 13.20 7.16 -17.92
C ALA A 212 13.16 5.64 -18.16
N GLU A 213 13.75 4.85 -17.27
CA GLU A 213 13.86 3.40 -17.42
C GLU A 213 13.12 2.68 -16.31
N SER A 214 12.20 1.81 -16.67
CA SER A 214 11.62 0.87 -15.72
C SER A 214 12.29 -0.49 -15.86
N VAL A 215 12.69 -1.07 -14.75
CA VAL A 215 13.33 -2.39 -14.69
C VAL A 215 12.35 -3.37 -14.07
N SER A 216 12.31 -4.61 -14.55
CA SER A 216 11.44 -5.63 -13.96
C SER A 216 12.21 -6.45 -12.94
N ALA A 217 11.63 -6.65 -11.75
CA ALA A 217 12.14 -7.52 -10.72
C ALA A 217 11.11 -8.55 -10.30
N ARG A 218 11.60 -9.74 -9.94
CA ARG A 218 10.76 -10.84 -9.49
C ARG A 218 10.82 -10.97 -7.97
N ILE A 219 9.68 -11.26 -7.36
CA ILE A 219 9.64 -11.62 -5.94
C ILE A 219 10.22 -13.03 -5.76
N ASP A 220 11.31 -13.12 -5.01
CA ASP A 220 11.97 -14.39 -4.69
C ASP A 220 11.48 -14.98 -3.37
N ALA A 221 11.25 -14.13 -2.37
CA ALA A 221 10.78 -14.53 -1.06
C ALA A 221 9.97 -13.43 -0.39
N LEU A 222 9.09 -13.86 0.51
CA LEU A 222 8.45 -13.01 1.51
C LEU A 222 8.97 -13.46 2.87
N ALA A 223 9.32 -12.53 3.74
CA ALA A 223 9.76 -12.86 5.08
C ALA A 223 8.63 -13.56 5.85
N GLU A 224 8.99 -14.49 6.72
CA GLU A 224 8.03 -15.23 7.56
C GLU A 224 7.61 -14.43 8.79
N VAL A 225 8.33 -13.34 9.10
CA VAL A 225 8.11 -12.52 10.29
C VAL A 225 7.73 -11.11 9.89
N VAL A 226 6.64 -10.62 10.48
CA VAL A 226 6.21 -9.22 10.38
C VAL A 226 6.95 -8.40 11.42
N ASN A 227 7.49 -7.25 11.02
CA ASN A 227 8.05 -6.31 11.98
C ASN A 227 6.92 -5.70 12.82
N THR A 228 6.91 -6.02 14.11
CA THR A 228 5.82 -5.62 15.04
C THR A 228 5.76 -4.13 15.32
N GLN A 229 6.87 -3.41 15.15
CA GLN A 229 6.93 -1.96 15.37
C GLN A 229 6.40 -1.18 14.16
N THR A 230 6.76 -1.62 12.95
CA THR A 230 6.39 -0.91 11.71
C THR A 230 5.19 -1.51 11.00
N ARG A 231 4.72 -2.70 11.41
CA ARG A 231 3.66 -3.46 10.74
C ARG A 231 3.95 -3.70 9.27
N LYS A 232 5.22 -3.94 8.94
CA LYS A 232 5.68 -4.22 7.58
C LYS A 232 6.32 -5.61 7.52
N ILE A 233 6.23 -6.20 6.33
CA ILE A 233 6.90 -7.46 5.99
C ILE A 233 7.96 -7.18 4.92
N ARG A 234 9.10 -7.83 5.05
CA ARG A 234 10.17 -7.72 4.05
C ARG A 234 9.88 -8.63 2.88
N VAL A 235 9.92 -8.05 1.69
CA VAL A 235 9.77 -8.76 0.42
C VAL A 235 11.09 -8.66 -0.32
N ARG A 236 11.70 -9.80 -0.63
CA ARG A 236 12.92 -9.84 -1.42
C ARG A 236 12.58 -9.92 -2.89
N LEU A 237 13.15 -8.99 -3.66
CA LEU A 237 13.08 -8.99 -5.11
C LEU A 237 14.46 -9.23 -5.71
N SER A 238 14.51 -9.91 -6.84
CA SER A 238 15.71 -10.06 -7.64
C SER A 238 15.49 -9.56 -9.06
N LEU A 239 16.56 -9.02 -9.63
CA LEU A 239 16.60 -8.62 -11.02
C LEU A 239 18.00 -8.85 -11.61
N PRO A 240 18.11 -9.11 -12.93
CA PRO A 240 19.37 -9.11 -13.64
C PRO A 240 19.80 -7.69 -14.00
N ASP A 241 21.05 -7.34 -13.71
CA ASP A 241 21.68 -6.09 -14.14
C ASP A 241 22.98 -6.35 -14.90
N PRO A 242 22.90 -6.74 -16.18
CA PRO A 242 24.08 -7.02 -16.99
C PRO A 242 24.92 -5.77 -17.26
N SER A 243 24.32 -4.58 -17.18
CA SER A 243 25.01 -3.29 -17.42
C SER A 243 25.79 -2.78 -16.22
N GLU A 244 25.65 -3.46 -15.08
CA GLU A 244 26.33 -3.12 -13.83
C GLU A 244 26.08 -1.70 -13.32
N ARG A 245 24.92 -1.11 -13.63
CA ARG A 245 24.56 0.26 -13.22
C ARG A 245 23.92 0.33 -11.82
N ILE A 246 23.25 -0.72 -11.41
CA ILE A 246 22.54 -0.77 -10.12
C ILE A 246 23.55 -1.16 -9.04
N ARG A 247 23.64 -0.36 -7.98
CA ARG A 247 24.60 -0.53 -6.89
C ARG A 247 23.91 -0.72 -5.56
N PRO A 248 24.49 -1.52 -4.65
CA PRO A 248 24.01 -1.58 -3.26
C PRO A 248 23.90 -0.18 -2.65
N GLY A 249 22.86 0.03 -1.85
CA GLY A 249 22.51 1.33 -1.28
C GLY A 249 21.63 2.22 -2.18
N MET A 250 21.40 1.86 -3.45
CA MET A 250 20.44 2.58 -4.28
C MET A 250 19.02 2.33 -3.80
N TYR A 251 18.20 3.38 -3.88
CA TYR A 251 16.78 3.34 -3.62
C TYR A 251 15.99 3.09 -4.91
N ALA A 252 14.91 2.33 -4.80
CA ALA A 252 13.96 2.09 -5.86
C ALA A 252 12.53 2.16 -5.34
N LYS A 253 11.58 2.38 -6.23
CA LYS A 253 10.16 2.31 -6.00
C LYS A 253 9.63 1.10 -6.74
N VAL A 254 8.98 0.18 -6.04
CA VAL A 254 8.29 -0.98 -6.62
C VAL A 254 6.88 -0.57 -6.96
N LEU A 255 6.48 -0.72 -8.22
CA LEU A 255 5.12 -0.44 -8.68
C LEU A 255 4.32 -1.73 -8.68
N PHE A 256 3.41 -1.86 -7.74
CA PHE A 256 2.48 -2.96 -7.67
C PHE A 256 1.24 -2.62 -8.51
N GLU A 257 1.02 -3.38 -9.57
CA GLU A 257 -0.17 -3.31 -10.41
C GLU A 257 -0.87 -4.67 -10.34
N LEU A 258 -1.96 -4.73 -9.59
CA LEU A 258 -2.65 -5.98 -9.29
C LEU A 258 -4.07 -5.92 -9.85
N PRO A 259 -4.47 -6.89 -10.67
CA PRO A 259 -5.87 -7.00 -11.04
C PRO A 259 -6.68 -7.39 -9.80
N HIS A 260 -7.62 -6.56 -9.43
CA HIS A 260 -8.56 -6.80 -8.35
C HIS A 260 -9.97 -6.86 -8.92
N ARG A 261 -10.65 -7.96 -8.74
CA ARG A 261 -12.00 -8.18 -9.21
C ARG A 261 -12.98 -8.17 -8.04
N GLY A 262 -13.97 -7.32 -8.13
CA GLY A 262 -15.01 -7.23 -7.11
C GLY A 262 -16.12 -6.26 -7.50
N LEU A 263 -17.16 -6.23 -6.69
CA LEU A 263 -18.25 -5.29 -6.86
C LEU A 263 -17.81 -3.90 -6.39
N MET A 264 -17.50 -3.03 -7.35
CA MET A 264 -16.91 -1.73 -7.09
C MET A 264 -17.91 -0.61 -7.22
N VAL A 265 -17.90 0.31 -6.25
CA VAL A 265 -18.66 1.57 -6.29
C VAL A 265 -17.71 2.75 -6.09
N PRO A 266 -17.96 3.93 -6.68
CA PRO A 266 -17.16 5.11 -6.39
C PRO A 266 -17.20 5.48 -4.90
N LYS A 267 -16.09 5.97 -4.34
CA LYS A 267 -16.03 6.44 -2.95
C LYS A 267 -17.11 7.47 -2.62
N THR A 268 -17.46 8.31 -3.59
CA THR A 268 -18.50 9.33 -3.48
C THR A 268 -19.91 8.75 -3.30
N ALA A 269 -20.11 7.48 -3.61
CA ALA A 269 -21.39 6.79 -3.46
C ALA A 269 -21.63 6.25 -2.04
N VAL A 270 -20.54 6.07 -1.26
CA VAL A 270 -20.60 5.46 0.08
C VAL A 270 -20.52 6.55 1.14
N PHE A 271 -21.40 6.50 2.12
CA PHE A 271 -21.36 7.39 3.27
C PHE A 271 -21.48 6.62 4.59
N CYS A 272 -20.91 7.21 5.63
CA CYS A 272 -21.00 6.65 6.98
C CYS A 272 -22.08 7.40 7.79
N ALA A 273 -22.92 6.64 8.49
CA ALA A 273 -23.84 7.15 9.50
C ALA A 273 -23.95 6.14 10.64
N ASN A 274 -23.89 6.61 11.89
CA ASN A 274 -23.98 5.75 13.09
C ASN A 274 -22.98 4.57 13.08
N ALA A 275 -21.75 4.82 12.64
CA ALA A 275 -20.69 3.83 12.51
C ALA A 275 -21.01 2.66 11.54
N ARG A 276 -21.92 2.86 10.60
CA ARG A 276 -22.27 1.92 9.53
C ARG A 276 -22.15 2.58 8.18
N PHE A 277 -21.89 1.81 7.15
CA PHE A 277 -21.75 2.27 5.78
C PHE A 277 -23.04 2.06 5.00
N TYR A 278 -23.40 3.04 4.19
CA TYR A 278 -24.61 3.06 3.40
C TYR A 278 -24.35 3.53 1.98
N VAL A 279 -25.19 3.09 1.07
CA VAL A 279 -25.32 3.62 -0.29
C VAL A 279 -26.78 3.92 -0.57
N PHE A 280 -27.06 4.77 -1.57
CA PHE A 280 -28.39 4.91 -2.11
C PHE A 280 -28.54 4.11 -3.40
N VAL A 281 -29.49 3.17 -3.41
CA VAL A 281 -29.85 2.38 -4.59
C VAL A 281 -31.03 3.06 -5.28
N ARG A 282 -30.88 3.32 -6.57
CA ARG A 282 -31.92 3.91 -7.41
C ARG A 282 -32.77 2.80 -8.00
N HIS A 283 -34.04 2.69 -7.59
CA HIS A 283 -35.00 1.72 -8.14
C HIS A 283 -35.76 2.25 -9.36
N SER A 284 -35.99 3.57 -9.38
CA SER A 284 -36.60 4.25 -10.51
C SER A 284 -36.08 5.69 -10.62
N ASP A 285 -36.61 6.47 -11.55
CA ASP A 285 -36.24 7.89 -11.70
C ASP A 285 -36.61 8.74 -10.48
N THR A 286 -37.48 8.25 -9.62
CA THR A 286 -38.00 9.00 -8.47
C THR A 286 -37.85 8.27 -7.15
N LEU A 287 -37.45 6.98 -7.12
CA LEU A 287 -37.41 6.16 -5.92
C LEU A 287 -36.00 5.73 -5.59
N PHE A 288 -35.55 6.11 -4.39
CA PHE A 288 -34.23 5.83 -3.85
C PHE A 288 -34.32 5.11 -2.52
N GLU A 289 -33.50 4.08 -2.33
CA GLU A 289 -33.40 3.28 -1.10
C GLU A 289 -32.01 3.50 -0.46
N ARG A 290 -32.01 3.89 0.83
CA ARG A 290 -30.80 3.84 1.64
C ARG A 290 -30.56 2.41 2.09
N ARG A 291 -29.49 1.79 1.62
CA ARG A 291 -29.16 0.39 1.92
C ARG A 291 -27.84 0.31 2.66
N GLU A 292 -27.81 -0.47 3.76
CA GLU A 292 -26.60 -0.77 4.50
C GLU A 292 -25.70 -1.70 3.68
N VAL A 293 -24.41 -1.41 3.69
CA VAL A 293 -23.40 -2.19 2.95
C VAL A 293 -22.22 -2.55 3.82
N SER A 294 -21.63 -3.70 3.54
CA SER A 294 -20.34 -4.10 4.10
C SER A 294 -19.26 -3.76 3.09
N ILE A 295 -18.29 -2.96 3.51
CA ILE A 295 -17.12 -2.61 2.69
C ILE A 295 -15.98 -3.59 2.94
N SER A 296 -15.16 -3.88 1.92
CA SER A 296 -13.97 -4.73 2.01
C SER A 296 -12.70 -3.88 1.88
N THR A 297 -12.35 -3.50 0.68
CA THR A 297 -11.09 -2.81 0.38
C THR A 297 -11.33 -1.55 -0.43
N GLU A 298 -10.51 -0.52 -0.18
CA GLU A 298 -10.48 0.68 -1.02
C GLU A 298 -9.45 0.52 -2.14
N VAL A 299 -9.87 0.80 -3.38
CA VAL A 299 -9.05 0.67 -4.59
C VAL A 299 -9.09 1.97 -5.37
N GLY A 300 -8.09 2.82 -5.21
CA GLY A 300 -8.05 4.15 -5.83
C GLY A 300 -9.26 4.99 -5.44
N ASP A 301 -10.09 5.39 -6.41
CA ASP A 301 -11.32 6.16 -6.21
C ASP A 301 -12.57 5.29 -5.98
N PHE A 302 -12.38 3.99 -5.82
CA PHE A 302 -13.46 3.02 -5.63
C PHE A 302 -13.37 2.32 -4.28
N ILE A 303 -14.51 1.81 -3.83
CA ILE A 303 -14.65 0.93 -2.66
C ILE A 303 -15.26 -0.39 -3.11
N GLU A 304 -14.65 -1.49 -2.69
CA GLU A 304 -15.21 -2.82 -2.88
C GLU A 304 -16.31 -3.07 -1.85
N ILE A 305 -17.46 -3.50 -2.34
CA ILE A 305 -18.60 -3.88 -1.50
C ILE A 305 -18.61 -5.40 -1.33
N ALA A 306 -18.46 -5.84 -0.09
CA ALA A 306 -18.50 -7.26 0.28
C ALA A 306 -19.94 -7.81 0.39
N GLY A 307 -20.92 -6.92 0.62
CA GLY A 307 -22.32 -7.32 0.75
C GLY A 307 -23.25 -6.13 0.91
N GLY A 308 -24.56 -6.39 0.71
CA GLY A 308 -25.61 -5.38 0.79
C GLY A 308 -26.17 -4.95 -0.56
N ILE A 309 -25.40 -5.02 -1.65
CA ILE A 309 -25.85 -4.73 -3.02
C ILE A 309 -25.41 -5.82 -3.99
N GLY A 310 -26.10 -5.91 -5.12
CA GLY A 310 -25.79 -6.83 -6.21
C GLY A 310 -25.26 -6.13 -7.47
N PRO A 311 -24.75 -6.90 -8.45
CA PRO A 311 -24.11 -6.35 -9.66
C PRO A 311 -25.06 -5.52 -10.55
N SER A 312 -26.36 -5.65 -10.41
CA SER A 312 -27.36 -4.92 -11.20
C SER A 312 -27.97 -3.73 -10.46
N ASP A 313 -27.59 -3.52 -9.20
CA ASP A 313 -28.13 -2.39 -8.44
C ASP A 313 -27.54 -1.07 -8.97
N ALA A 314 -28.39 -0.11 -9.26
CA ALA A 314 -27.98 1.22 -9.68
C ALA A 314 -27.65 2.07 -8.43
N VAL A 315 -26.37 2.28 -8.15
CA VAL A 315 -25.91 3.03 -6.98
C VAL A 315 -25.74 4.50 -7.35
N VAL A 316 -26.34 5.38 -6.56
CA VAL A 316 -26.20 6.83 -6.75
C VAL A 316 -24.78 7.26 -6.40
N ASN A 317 -24.11 7.98 -7.31
CA ASN A 317 -22.73 8.42 -7.15
C ASN A 317 -22.55 9.95 -7.23
N ARG A 318 -23.63 10.68 -7.53
CA ARG A 318 -23.64 12.17 -7.54
C ARG A 318 -24.66 12.70 -6.57
N HIS A 319 -24.30 13.80 -5.91
CA HIS A 319 -25.17 14.51 -4.95
C HIS A 319 -25.68 13.63 -3.78
N VAL A 320 -24.92 12.60 -3.40
CA VAL A 320 -25.24 11.67 -2.31
C VAL A 320 -25.52 12.40 -1.00
N GLU A 321 -24.82 13.50 -0.72
CA GLU A 321 -24.99 14.28 0.50
C GLU A 321 -26.39 14.92 0.61
N LEU A 322 -27.02 15.26 -0.51
CA LEU A 322 -28.40 15.76 -0.50
C LEU A 322 -29.39 14.66 -0.09
N LEU A 323 -29.24 13.45 -0.66
CA LEU A 323 -30.07 12.31 -0.26
C LEU A 323 -29.82 11.92 1.20
N LYS A 324 -28.57 12.00 1.66
CA LYS A 324 -28.20 11.78 3.05
C LYS A 324 -28.89 12.76 3.99
N GLY A 325 -28.89 14.07 3.63
CA GLY A 325 -29.61 15.10 4.39
C GLY A 325 -31.08 14.77 4.52
N LEU A 326 -31.76 14.48 3.41
CA LEU A 326 -33.18 14.08 3.40
C LEU A 326 -33.43 12.79 4.21
N SER A 327 -32.55 11.80 4.06
CA SER A 327 -32.68 10.49 4.72
C SER A 327 -32.48 10.55 6.23
N LEU A 328 -31.61 11.45 6.71
CA LEU A 328 -31.27 11.57 8.14
C LEU A 328 -32.02 12.72 8.84
N GLY A 329 -32.80 13.52 8.07
CA GLY A 329 -33.53 14.66 8.62
C GLY A 329 -32.62 15.83 9.02
N LEU A 330 -31.52 16.05 8.27
CA LEU A 330 -30.53 17.08 8.50
C LEU A 330 -30.77 18.31 7.61
#